data_fb602788c8ac5aefe13409ead33c9ea2
#
_entry.id   fb602788c8ac5aefe13409ead33c9ea2
#
_cell.length_a   1.000
_cell.length_b   1.000
_cell.length_c   1.000
_cell.angle_alpha   90.00
_cell.angle_beta   90.00
_cell.angle_gamma   90.00
#
_symmetry.space_group_name_H-M   'P 1'
#
loop_
_entity.id
_entity.type
_entity.pdbx_description
1 polymer ?
#
loop_
_entity_poly.entity_id
_entity_poly.type
_entity_poly.pdbx_seq_one_letter_code
_entity_poly.pdbx_strand_id
1 'polypeptide(L)'
;MRSSPESRTSSSPGSVDDGGRTGTIFNIQRFSIEDGPGIRTTVFMKGCPLRCVWCHNPEGIEGRKQLMWFDVRCIGARDCLKACPLGALELGKDGMRIDRERCDGCGLCQEACPAGAIEVVGRRITAREAFEEVARDEAFYRNSGGGLTVSGGEPTMQPAFVAELMGLCREAGIPTALDTCGYCADDSLERLLPLSDMALIDLKLMDEAKHLELIGVELAPVKRSAATISHAGIPVWVRTPIIPGCTDTDGNIANLECVYYDDARPEWPRVVQCAEALWATSQQPHC
;
A
#
# COMPACT_ATOMS: atom_id res chain seq x y z
N MET A 1 -13.70 17.80 64.46
CA MET A 1 -13.70 18.34 63.08
C MET A 1 -12.50 17.72 62.32
N ARG A 2 -12.76 16.69 61.50
CA ARG A 2 -11.75 16.07 60.65
C ARG A 2 -12.14 16.32 59.22
N SER A 3 -11.31 17.09 58.50
CA SER A 3 -11.46 17.41 57.10
C SER A 3 -10.98 16.24 56.27
N SER A 4 -11.86 15.74 55.40
CA SER A 4 -11.54 14.70 54.38
C SER A 4 -10.80 15.29 53.19
N PRO A 5 -9.87 14.56 52.51
CA PRO A 5 -9.19 15.01 51.34
C PRO A 5 -10.03 14.82 50.08
N GLU A 6 -10.15 15.88 49.30
CA GLU A 6 -10.77 15.87 47.97
C GLU A 6 -9.98 15.02 46.98
N SER A 7 -10.65 14.06 46.37
CA SER A 7 -10.12 13.26 45.26
C SER A 7 -10.04 14.09 43.97
N ARG A 8 -8.83 14.41 43.52
CA ARG A 8 -8.60 14.97 42.18
C ARG A 8 -8.76 13.85 41.14
N THR A 9 -9.84 13.90 40.41
CA THR A 9 -10.01 13.12 39.18
C THR A 9 -9.17 13.75 38.09
N SER A 10 -8.12 13.06 37.65
CA SER A 10 -7.36 13.39 36.46
C SER A 10 -8.20 13.03 35.21
N SER A 11 -8.83 14.02 34.62
CA SER A 11 -9.43 13.89 33.31
C SER A 11 -8.31 13.82 32.26
N SER A 12 -8.14 12.65 31.64
CA SER A 12 -7.39 12.49 30.41
C SER A 12 -8.01 13.39 29.33
N PRO A 13 -7.20 14.05 28.46
CA PRO A 13 -7.78 14.80 27.35
C PRO A 13 -8.51 13.83 26.43
N GLY A 14 -9.81 13.99 26.32
CA GLY A 14 -10.65 13.24 25.41
C GLY A 14 -10.16 13.48 23.97
N SER A 15 -9.86 12.39 23.27
CA SER A 15 -9.72 12.43 21.82
C SER A 15 -11.00 13.01 21.23
N VAL A 16 -10.93 14.17 20.62
CA VAL A 16 -11.99 14.70 19.78
C VAL A 16 -12.12 13.72 18.63
N ASP A 17 -13.22 13.00 18.59
CA ASP A 17 -13.58 12.13 17.46
C ASP A 17 -13.99 13.08 16.32
N ASP A 18 -13.01 13.44 15.48
CA ASP A 18 -13.17 14.40 14.38
C ASP A 18 -13.95 13.81 13.19
N GLY A 19 -14.62 12.68 13.38
CA GLY A 19 -15.54 12.10 12.41
C GLY A 19 -14.92 11.76 11.04
N GLY A 20 -13.60 11.89 10.89
CA GLY A 20 -12.86 11.64 9.66
C GLY A 20 -12.86 10.17 9.27
N ARG A 21 -12.80 9.92 7.95
CA ARG A 21 -12.73 8.54 7.46
C ARG A 21 -11.42 7.90 7.87
N THR A 22 -11.51 6.64 8.30
CA THR A 22 -10.33 5.84 8.69
C THR A 22 -9.97 4.87 7.58
N GLY A 23 -8.67 4.68 7.38
CA GLY A 23 -8.10 3.65 6.51
C GLY A 23 -7.12 2.75 7.27
N THR A 24 -6.79 1.63 6.67
CA THR A 24 -5.71 0.75 7.14
C THR A 24 -4.53 0.88 6.20
N ILE A 25 -3.40 1.31 6.73
CA ILE A 25 -2.14 1.47 6.00
C ILE A 25 -1.08 0.57 6.61
N PHE A 26 -0.04 0.24 5.87
CA PHE A 26 1.10 -0.45 6.47
C PHE A 26 2.34 0.44 6.59
N ASN A 27 2.45 1.48 5.76
CA ASN A 27 3.57 2.41 5.83
C ASN A 27 3.20 3.81 5.36
N ILE A 28 3.97 4.81 5.78
CA ILE A 28 4.07 6.13 5.16
C ILE A 28 5.56 6.36 4.93
N GLN A 29 5.96 6.34 3.66
CA GLN A 29 7.35 6.55 3.27
C GLN A 29 7.53 7.98 2.77
N ARG A 30 8.35 8.72 3.49
CA ARG A 30 8.74 10.08 3.12
C ARG A 30 9.95 10.05 2.19
N PHE A 31 10.09 11.08 1.36
CA PHE A 31 11.22 11.29 0.45
C PHE A 31 11.38 10.19 -0.61
N SER A 32 10.28 9.56 -1.05
CA SER A 32 10.32 8.66 -2.20
C SER A 32 10.60 9.44 -3.49
N ILE A 33 11.42 8.86 -4.37
CA ILE A 33 11.77 9.39 -5.69
C ILE A 33 11.34 8.44 -6.83
N GLU A 34 10.72 7.30 -6.46
CA GLU A 34 10.34 6.24 -7.41
C GLU A 34 8.82 6.14 -7.61
N ASP A 35 8.05 6.83 -6.78
CA ASP A 35 6.58 6.77 -6.79
C ASP A 35 5.93 7.93 -7.57
N GLY A 36 6.59 8.40 -8.63
CA GLY A 36 6.16 9.52 -9.46
C GLY A 36 7.20 10.64 -9.53
N PRO A 37 6.89 11.75 -10.23
CA PRO A 37 7.83 12.85 -10.41
C PRO A 37 8.10 13.60 -9.10
N GLY A 38 9.33 14.06 -8.93
CA GLY A 38 9.77 14.84 -7.78
C GLY A 38 9.92 14.02 -6.49
N ILE A 39 10.06 14.70 -5.37
CA ILE A 39 10.13 14.08 -4.04
C ILE A 39 8.70 13.87 -3.54
N ARG A 40 8.34 12.66 -3.15
CA ARG A 40 6.98 12.32 -2.75
C ARG A 40 6.92 11.71 -1.35
N THR A 41 5.78 11.86 -0.72
CA THR A 41 5.43 11.02 0.44
C THR A 41 4.42 10.00 -0.03
N THR A 42 4.77 8.72 0.11
CA THR A 42 3.93 7.61 -0.33
C THR A 42 3.21 6.99 0.86
N VAL A 43 1.88 6.97 0.79
CA VAL A 43 1.02 6.29 1.76
C VAL A 43 0.68 4.91 1.21
N PHE A 44 1.17 3.87 1.88
CA PHE A 44 0.99 2.48 1.47
C PHE A 44 -0.24 1.86 2.15
N MET A 45 -1.27 1.61 1.36
CA MET A 45 -2.54 1.02 1.81
C MET A 45 -2.43 -0.47 2.08
N LYS A 46 -3.24 -1.00 3.01
CA LYS A 46 -3.43 -2.45 3.18
C LYS A 46 -4.67 -2.93 2.44
N GLY A 47 -4.58 -4.14 1.92
CA GLY A 47 -5.57 -4.77 1.07
C GLY A 47 -5.17 -4.70 -0.40
N CYS A 48 -5.02 -5.85 -1.03
CA CYS A 48 -4.80 -5.98 -2.46
C CYS A 48 -5.61 -7.17 -2.98
N PRO A 49 -6.34 -7.02 -4.09
CA PRO A 49 -7.05 -8.14 -4.68
C PRO A 49 -6.11 -9.11 -5.41
N LEU A 50 -4.91 -8.67 -5.77
CA LEU A 50 -3.92 -9.46 -6.47
C LEU A 50 -3.13 -10.38 -5.53
N ARG A 51 -2.59 -11.46 -6.11
CA ARG A 51 -1.72 -12.45 -5.45
C ARG A 51 -0.46 -12.71 -6.29
N CYS A 52 0.14 -11.62 -6.79
CA CYS A 52 1.33 -11.71 -7.63
C CYS A 52 2.41 -12.56 -6.97
N VAL A 53 2.95 -13.57 -7.68
CA VAL A 53 3.99 -14.46 -7.15
C VAL A 53 5.31 -13.73 -6.86
N TRP A 54 5.49 -12.53 -7.41
CA TRP A 54 6.63 -11.64 -7.18
C TRP A 54 6.26 -10.41 -6.35
N CYS A 55 5.21 -10.45 -5.51
CA CYS A 55 4.76 -9.28 -4.78
C CYS A 55 5.89 -8.64 -3.98
N HIS A 56 6.16 -7.34 -4.24
CA HIS A 56 7.21 -6.59 -3.55
C HIS A 56 6.77 -6.16 -2.14
N ASN A 57 5.45 -5.98 -1.93
CA ASN A 57 4.87 -5.57 -0.65
C ASN A 57 3.86 -6.61 -0.14
N PRO A 58 4.28 -7.85 0.18
CA PRO A 58 3.37 -8.92 0.59
C PRO A 58 2.60 -8.59 1.87
N GLU A 59 3.16 -7.75 2.74
CA GLU A 59 2.48 -7.19 3.92
C GLU A 59 1.29 -6.29 3.57
N GLY A 60 1.23 -5.77 2.35
CA GLY A 60 0.11 -4.99 1.84
C GLY A 60 -1.08 -5.83 1.35
N ILE A 61 -0.92 -7.14 1.14
CA ILE A 61 -1.93 -8.00 0.51
C ILE A 61 -3.20 -8.10 1.38
N GLU A 62 -3.03 -8.43 2.65
CA GLU A 62 -4.18 -8.56 3.57
C GLU A 62 -4.63 -7.21 4.09
N GLY A 63 -5.95 -6.93 4.07
CA GLY A 63 -6.51 -5.66 4.53
C GLY A 63 -6.50 -5.47 6.05
N ARG A 64 -6.30 -6.53 6.83
CA ARG A 64 -6.23 -6.50 8.29
C ARG A 64 -4.81 -6.38 8.82
N LYS A 65 -4.66 -5.99 10.08
CA LYS A 65 -3.39 -6.06 10.79
C LYS A 65 -2.86 -7.48 10.80
N GLN A 66 -1.53 -7.62 10.64
CA GLN A 66 -0.86 -8.92 10.65
C GLN A 66 0.40 -8.86 11.49
N LEU A 67 0.80 -10.00 12.06
CA LEU A 67 2.10 -10.14 12.68
C LEU A 67 3.14 -10.53 11.62
N MET A 68 4.30 -9.88 11.68
CA MET A 68 5.52 -10.32 11.02
C MET A 68 6.52 -10.77 12.08
N TRP A 69 7.26 -11.83 11.78
CA TRP A 69 8.33 -12.33 12.60
C TRP A 69 9.66 -12.29 11.84
N PHE A 70 10.67 -11.77 12.51
CA PHE A 70 12.03 -11.62 11.97
C PHE A 70 12.94 -12.61 12.70
N ASP A 71 13.29 -13.69 12.04
CA ASP A 71 14.13 -14.77 12.55
C ASP A 71 15.50 -14.27 13.02
N VAL A 72 16.11 -13.39 12.24
CA VAL A 72 17.43 -12.77 12.52
C VAL A 72 17.47 -11.97 13.82
N ARG A 73 16.32 -11.52 14.32
CA ARG A 73 16.20 -10.80 15.60
C ARG A 73 15.80 -11.74 16.74
N CYS A 74 15.32 -12.94 16.46
CA CYS A 74 14.72 -13.81 17.47
C CYS A 74 15.81 -14.49 18.31
N ILE A 75 15.79 -14.19 19.61
CA ILE A 75 16.72 -14.79 20.61
C ILE A 75 16.10 -16.01 21.33
N GLY A 76 14.90 -16.44 20.95
CA GLY A 76 14.23 -17.61 21.55
C GLY A 76 13.69 -17.40 22.96
N ALA A 77 13.46 -16.16 23.41
CA ALA A 77 12.97 -15.83 24.76
C ALA A 77 11.57 -16.41 25.07
N ARG A 78 10.72 -16.62 24.06
CA ARG A 78 9.37 -17.21 24.14
C ARG A 78 8.35 -16.42 24.98
N ASP A 79 8.64 -15.21 25.38
CA ASP A 79 7.68 -14.38 26.14
C ASP A 79 6.48 -13.98 25.27
N CYS A 80 6.69 -13.83 23.96
CA CYS A 80 5.63 -13.63 22.98
C CYS A 80 4.57 -14.75 22.97
N LEU A 81 4.98 -16.01 23.18
CA LEU A 81 4.04 -17.14 23.25
C LEU A 81 3.15 -17.07 24.48
N LYS A 82 3.73 -16.69 25.63
CA LYS A 82 3.01 -16.53 26.90
C LYS A 82 2.05 -15.33 26.85
N ALA A 83 2.43 -14.28 26.14
CA ALA A 83 1.65 -13.04 26.03
C ALA A 83 0.46 -13.17 25.06
N CYS A 84 0.42 -14.19 24.21
CA CYS A 84 -0.64 -14.36 23.24
C CYS A 84 -1.90 -14.97 23.89
N PRO A 85 -3.00 -14.20 24.09
CA PRO A 85 -4.20 -14.72 24.77
C PRO A 85 -4.94 -15.77 23.92
N LEU A 86 -4.73 -15.74 22.61
CA LEU A 86 -5.37 -16.65 21.66
C LEU A 86 -4.54 -17.92 21.39
N GLY A 87 -3.29 -17.99 21.91
CA GLY A 87 -2.38 -19.10 21.63
C GLY A 87 -2.12 -19.29 20.14
N ALA A 88 -2.05 -18.17 19.40
CA ALA A 88 -1.87 -18.18 17.95
C ALA A 88 -0.41 -18.30 17.49
N LEU A 89 0.54 -18.43 18.42
CA LEU A 89 1.97 -18.46 18.14
C LEU A 89 2.59 -19.79 18.59
N GLU A 90 3.43 -20.36 17.74
CA GLU A 90 4.23 -21.55 18.03
C GLU A 90 5.66 -21.35 17.54
N LEU A 91 6.66 -21.51 18.41
CA LEU A 91 8.07 -21.44 18.04
C LEU A 91 8.66 -22.85 18.04
N GLY A 92 8.85 -23.38 16.84
CA GLY A 92 9.44 -24.69 16.57
C GLY A 92 10.90 -24.61 16.16
N LYS A 93 11.44 -25.72 15.64
CA LYS A 93 12.80 -25.82 15.10
C LYS A 93 12.96 -25.04 13.80
N ASP A 94 11.89 -24.97 13.02
CA ASP A 94 11.83 -24.31 11.71
C ASP A 94 11.41 -22.84 11.81
N GLY A 95 11.34 -22.28 13.01
CA GLY A 95 10.99 -20.90 13.26
C GLY A 95 9.60 -20.68 13.89
N MET A 96 9.09 -19.46 13.78
CA MET A 96 7.80 -19.04 14.31
C MET A 96 6.66 -19.39 13.34
N ARG A 97 5.69 -20.17 13.81
CA ARG A 97 4.43 -20.37 13.12
C ARG A 97 3.36 -19.46 13.75
N ILE A 98 2.68 -18.70 12.90
CA ILE A 98 1.60 -17.80 13.30
C ILE A 98 0.30 -18.35 12.70
N ASP A 99 -0.62 -18.75 13.55
CA ASP A 99 -1.98 -19.11 13.14
C ASP A 99 -2.74 -17.84 12.75
N ARG A 100 -2.85 -17.61 11.44
CA ARG A 100 -3.45 -16.40 10.89
C ARG A 100 -4.97 -16.32 11.08
N GLU A 101 -5.64 -17.43 11.30
CA GLU A 101 -7.09 -17.47 11.56
C GLU A 101 -7.40 -17.07 13.01
N ARG A 102 -6.56 -17.48 13.94
CA ARG A 102 -6.71 -17.18 15.36
C ARG A 102 -6.16 -15.81 15.75
N CYS A 103 -5.14 -15.34 15.04
CA CYS A 103 -4.45 -14.08 15.36
C CYS A 103 -5.30 -12.87 14.97
N ASP A 104 -5.65 -12.03 15.93
CA ASP A 104 -6.37 -10.76 15.73
C ASP A 104 -5.47 -9.53 15.55
N GLY A 105 -4.13 -9.70 15.67
CA GLY A 105 -3.16 -8.62 15.55
C GLY A 105 -3.18 -7.64 16.72
N CYS A 106 -3.52 -8.08 17.93
CA CYS A 106 -3.60 -7.21 19.12
C CYS A 106 -2.27 -6.56 19.54
N GLY A 107 -1.12 -7.16 19.17
CA GLY A 107 0.21 -6.59 19.43
C GLY A 107 0.85 -6.99 20.76
N LEU A 108 0.16 -7.68 21.70
CA LEU A 108 0.71 -8.06 23.00
C LEU A 108 2.01 -8.87 22.89
N CYS A 109 2.14 -9.70 21.86
CA CYS A 109 3.36 -10.47 21.58
C CYS A 109 4.52 -9.59 21.09
N GLN A 110 4.23 -8.49 20.39
CA GLN A 110 5.24 -7.49 20.02
C GLN A 110 5.75 -6.76 21.24
N GLU A 111 4.86 -6.32 22.13
CA GLU A 111 5.24 -5.61 23.38
C GLU A 111 6.06 -6.52 24.32
N ALA A 112 5.73 -7.81 24.36
CA ALA A 112 6.42 -8.80 25.18
C ALA A 112 7.77 -9.27 24.57
N CYS A 113 8.09 -8.93 23.31
CA CYS A 113 9.28 -9.43 22.66
C CYS A 113 10.51 -8.56 23.02
N PRO A 114 11.46 -9.04 23.83
CA PRO A 114 12.61 -8.21 24.29
C PRO A 114 13.57 -7.87 23.13
N ALA A 115 13.53 -8.65 22.06
CA ALA A 115 14.42 -8.48 20.90
C ALA A 115 13.75 -7.74 19.71
N GLY A 116 12.47 -7.33 19.84
CA GLY A 116 11.75 -6.71 18.73
C GLY A 116 11.63 -7.59 17.49
N ALA A 117 11.61 -8.92 17.69
CA ALA A 117 11.52 -9.89 16.59
C ALA A 117 10.11 -10.09 16.06
N ILE A 118 9.10 -9.47 16.66
CA ILE A 118 7.70 -9.51 16.22
C ILE A 118 7.23 -8.08 16.05
N GLU A 119 6.62 -7.80 14.91
CA GLU A 119 6.02 -6.50 14.61
C GLU A 119 4.58 -6.69 14.12
N VAL A 120 3.68 -5.81 14.53
CA VAL A 120 2.34 -5.69 13.94
C VAL A 120 2.41 -4.78 12.73
N VAL A 121 2.15 -5.34 11.56
CA VAL A 121 2.08 -4.59 10.31
C VAL A 121 0.64 -4.23 10.00
N GLY A 122 0.44 -2.94 9.80
CA GLY A 122 -0.86 -2.33 9.58
C GLY A 122 -1.34 -1.56 10.79
N ARG A 123 -1.74 -0.32 10.54
CA ARG A 123 -2.38 0.55 11.53
C ARG A 123 -3.61 1.22 10.93
N ARG A 124 -4.62 1.43 11.75
CA ARG A 124 -5.72 2.32 11.38
C ARG A 124 -5.28 3.76 11.62
N ILE A 125 -5.64 4.62 10.67
CA ILE A 125 -5.31 6.05 10.72
C ILE A 125 -6.48 6.81 10.11
N THR A 126 -6.76 8.02 10.60
CA THR A 126 -7.70 8.93 9.96
C THR A 126 -7.05 9.61 8.75
N ALA A 127 -7.86 10.07 7.79
CA ALA A 127 -7.35 10.82 6.64
C ALA A 127 -6.65 12.12 7.10
N ARG A 128 -7.11 12.73 8.17
CA ARG A 128 -6.50 13.91 8.78
C ARG A 128 -5.10 13.63 9.33
N GLU A 129 -4.94 12.58 10.12
CA GLU A 129 -3.63 12.17 10.65
C GLU A 129 -2.65 11.84 9.52
N ALA A 130 -3.12 11.13 8.47
CA ALA A 130 -2.28 10.83 7.31
C ALA A 130 -1.87 12.11 6.56
N PHE A 131 -2.80 13.04 6.37
CA PHE A 131 -2.54 14.34 5.77
C PHE A 131 -1.50 15.14 6.58
N GLU A 132 -1.59 15.16 7.91
CA GLU A 132 -0.63 15.86 8.76
C GLU A 132 0.79 15.32 8.60
N GLU A 133 0.94 14.01 8.41
CA GLU A 133 2.25 13.41 8.10
C GLU A 133 2.76 13.82 6.71
N VAL A 134 1.90 13.83 5.70
CA VAL A 134 2.21 14.26 4.33
C VAL A 134 2.58 15.74 4.28
N ALA A 135 1.81 16.60 4.92
CA ALA A 135 2.00 18.05 4.89
C ALA A 135 3.34 18.52 5.46
N ARG A 136 4.01 17.71 6.28
CA ARG A 136 5.36 18.03 6.82
C ARG A 136 6.41 18.23 5.73
N ASP A 137 6.20 17.63 4.55
CA ASP A 137 7.15 17.67 3.44
C ASP A 137 6.79 18.68 2.35
N GLU A 138 5.82 19.56 2.57
CA GLU A 138 5.31 20.53 1.59
C GLU A 138 6.43 21.35 0.91
N ALA A 139 7.45 21.76 1.67
CA ALA A 139 8.57 22.53 1.13
C ALA A 139 9.37 21.74 0.08
N PHE A 140 9.49 20.42 0.26
CA PHE A 140 10.17 19.55 -0.71
C PHE A 140 9.32 19.35 -1.97
N TYR A 141 8.00 19.22 -1.83
CA TYR A 141 7.08 19.10 -2.98
C TYR A 141 7.14 20.33 -3.88
N ARG A 142 7.07 21.52 -3.29
CA ARG A 142 7.14 22.78 -4.04
C ARG A 142 8.45 22.92 -4.84
N ASN A 143 9.56 22.45 -4.30
CA ASN A 143 10.86 22.59 -4.94
C ASN A 143 11.14 21.51 -6.00
N SER A 144 10.49 20.36 -5.90
CA SER A 144 10.76 19.20 -6.77
C SER A 144 9.63 18.88 -7.76
N GLY A 145 8.46 19.49 -7.60
CA GLY A 145 7.25 19.12 -8.35
C GLY A 145 6.63 17.79 -7.86
N GLY A 146 6.97 17.36 -6.64
CA GLY A 146 6.45 16.15 -6.01
C GLY A 146 5.12 16.34 -5.31
N GLY A 147 4.79 15.47 -4.34
CA GLY A 147 3.53 15.52 -3.58
C GLY A 147 3.18 14.22 -2.86
N LEU A 148 1.89 13.96 -2.70
CA LEU A 148 1.37 12.70 -2.18
C LEU A 148 1.31 11.66 -3.30
N THR A 149 1.75 10.42 -3.01
CA THR A 149 1.34 9.22 -3.75
C THR A 149 0.58 8.29 -2.83
N VAL A 150 -0.58 7.80 -3.26
CA VAL A 150 -1.28 6.72 -2.56
C VAL A 150 -1.05 5.43 -3.34
N SER A 151 -0.43 4.45 -2.68
CA SER A 151 0.05 3.18 -3.25
C SER A 151 -0.16 2.03 -2.25
N GLY A 152 0.67 1.00 -2.29
CA GLY A 152 0.76 -0.07 -1.28
C GLY A 152 0.23 -1.40 -1.73
N GLY A 153 -0.84 -1.89 -1.11
CA GLY A 153 -1.68 -2.96 -1.63
C GLY A 153 -2.42 -2.47 -2.86
N GLU A 154 -3.66 -2.01 -2.66
CA GLU A 154 -4.44 -1.35 -3.71
C GLU A 154 -5.29 -0.23 -3.11
N PRO A 155 -5.02 1.05 -3.45
CA PRO A 155 -5.76 2.19 -2.91
C PRO A 155 -7.27 2.15 -3.16
N THR A 156 -7.69 1.61 -4.30
CA THR A 156 -9.10 1.49 -4.69
C THR A 156 -9.89 0.51 -3.82
N MET A 157 -9.24 -0.26 -2.96
CA MET A 157 -9.89 -1.08 -1.93
C MET A 157 -10.43 -0.26 -0.75
N GLN A 158 -9.95 0.97 -0.58
CA GLN A 158 -10.36 1.89 0.49
C GLN A 158 -10.70 3.29 -0.06
N PRO A 159 -11.58 3.40 -1.08
CA PRO A 159 -11.73 4.61 -1.90
C PRO A 159 -12.24 5.80 -1.11
N ALA A 160 -13.00 5.58 -0.04
CA ALA A 160 -13.54 6.66 0.78
C ALA A 160 -12.47 7.37 1.63
N PHE A 161 -11.54 6.61 2.21
CA PHE A 161 -10.39 7.15 2.94
C PHE A 161 -9.42 7.85 1.99
N VAL A 162 -9.10 7.19 0.87
CA VAL A 162 -8.17 7.74 -0.13
C VAL A 162 -8.70 9.05 -0.72
N ALA A 163 -9.99 9.12 -1.04
CA ALA A 163 -10.61 10.34 -1.55
C ALA A 163 -10.52 11.51 -0.55
N GLU A 164 -10.77 11.26 0.74
CA GLU A 164 -10.67 12.29 1.77
C GLU A 164 -9.22 12.76 1.94
N LEU A 165 -8.25 11.84 1.99
CA LEU A 165 -6.83 12.17 2.09
C LEU A 165 -6.36 13.03 0.90
N MET A 166 -6.69 12.60 -0.33
CA MET A 166 -6.34 13.33 -1.54
C MET A 166 -7.03 14.70 -1.59
N GLY A 167 -8.29 14.78 -1.17
CA GLY A 167 -9.04 16.03 -1.05
C GLY A 167 -8.34 17.04 -0.12
N LEU A 168 -7.93 16.61 1.07
CA LEU A 168 -7.18 17.43 2.03
C LEU A 168 -5.84 17.93 1.44
N CYS A 169 -5.12 17.06 0.72
CA CYS A 169 -3.88 17.44 0.06
C CYS A 169 -4.13 18.51 -1.02
N ARG A 170 -5.16 18.34 -1.85
CA ARG A 170 -5.50 19.31 -2.90
C ARG A 170 -5.93 20.66 -2.33
N GLU A 171 -6.70 20.67 -1.26
CA GLU A 171 -7.07 21.90 -0.53
C GLU A 171 -5.83 22.65 -0.02
N ALA A 172 -4.79 21.93 0.36
CA ALA A 172 -3.49 22.46 0.78
C ALA A 172 -2.54 22.78 -0.40
N GLY A 173 -2.95 22.54 -1.66
CA GLY A 173 -2.10 22.75 -2.83
C GLY A 173 -0.98 21.72 -2.99
N ILE A 174 -1.10 20.53 -2.38
CA ILE A 174 -0.17 19.42 -2.50
C ILE A 174 -0.63 18.53 -3.66
N PRO A 175 0.19 18.35 -4.73
CA PRO A 175 -0.15 17.48 -5.85
C PRO A 175 -0.32 16.02 -5.42
N THR A 176 -1.27 15.33 -6.05
CA THR A 176 -1.66 13.97 -5.70
C THR A 176 -1.44 13.00 -6.85
N ALA A 177 -1.01 11.79 -6.53
CA ALA A 177 -0.86 10.69 -7.47
C ALA A 177 -1.58 9.44 -6.96
N LEU A 178 -2.33 8.79 -7.85
CA LEU A 178 -2.94 7.50 -7.62
C LEU A 178 -2.06 6.42 -8.25
N ASP A 179 -1.55 5.50 -7.45
CA ASP A 179 -0.78 4.33 -7.91
C ASP A 179 -1.63 3.07 -7.74
N THR A 180 -2.03 2.45 -8.84
CA THR A 180 -3.02 1.37 -8.84
C THR A 180 -2.61 0.19 -9.72
N CYS A 181 -2.99 -1.01 -9.30
CA CYS A 181 -2.89 -2.20 -10.14
C CYS A 181 -4.01 -2.32 -11.19
N GLY A 182 -4.98 -1.42 -11.17
CA GLY A 182 -6.11 -1.38 -12.09
C GLY A 182 -7.17 -2.46 -11.90
N TYR A 183 -7.02 -3.40 -10.97
CA TYR A 183 -8.06 -4.38 -10.66
C TYR A 183 -8.98 -3.83 -9.57
N CYS A 184 -9.99 -3.09 -9.97
CA CYS A 184 -10.89 -2.37 -9.07
C CYS A 184 -12.30 -2.26 -9.64
N ALA A 185 -13.24 -1.80 -8.80
CA ALA A 185 -14.57 -1.42 -9.22
C ALA A 185 -14.53 -0.03 -9.91
N ASP A 186 -15.39 0.14 -10.91
CA ASP A 186 -15.43 1.36 -11.72
C ASP A 186 -15.76 2.60 -10.88
N ASP A 187 -16.65 2.50 -9.89
CA ASP A 187 -17.03 3.58 -8.97
C ASP A 187 -15.86 4.07 -8.09
N SER A 188 -14.90 3.20 -7.81
CA SER A 188 -13.68 3.57 -7.08
C SER A 188 -12.79 4.50 -7.92
N LEU A 189 -12.60 4.21 -9.21
CA LEU A 189 -11.88 5.08 -10.12
C LEU A 189 -12.61 6.40 -10.37
N GLU A 190 -13.93 6.35 -10.60
CA GLU A 190 -14.75 7.55 -10.78
C GLU A 190 -14.63 8.52 -9.59
N ARG A 191 -14.46 7.98 -8.39
CA ARG A 191 -14.26 8.77 -7.18
C ARG A 191 -12.85 9.35 -7.05
N LEU A 192 -11.80 8.60 -7.43
CA LEU A 192 -10.42 8.95 -7.14
C LEU A 192 -9.76 9.76 -8.26
N LEU A 193 -10.07 9.48 -9.53
CA LEU A 193 -9.46 10.17 -10.67
C LEU A 193 -9.66 11.69 -10.66
N PRO A 194 -10.84 12.25 -10.30
CA PRO A 194 -11.01 13.71 -10.21
C PRO A 194 -10.17 14.38 -9.11
N LEU A 195 -9.65 13.59 -8.17
CA LEU A 195 -8.78 14.05 -7.08
C LEU A 195 -7.30 13.82 -7.38
N SER A 196 -6.97 13.18 -8.51
CA SER A 196 -5.62 12.83 -8.91
C SER A 196 -5.08 13.85 -9.90
N ASP A 197 -3.86 14.34 -9.66
CA ASP A 197 -3.14 15.17 -10.62
C ASP A 197 -2.33 14.31 -11.60
N MET A 198 -2.11 13.04 -11.27
CA MET A 198 -1.56 12.01 -12.14
C MET A 198 -1.97 10.60 -11.68
N ALA A 199 -1.81 9.62 -12.55
CA ALA A 199 -1.96 8.22 -12.21
C ALA A 199 -0.73 7.41 -12.61
N LEU A 200 -0.41 6.40 -11.77
CA LEU A 200 0.51 5.33 -12.11
C LEU A 200 -0.32 4.05 -12.20
N ILE A 201 -0.20 3.32 -13.28
CA ILE A 201 -0.90 2.05 -13.45
C ILE A 201 0.07 0.93 -13.79
N ASP A 202 -0.05 -0.18 -13.09
CA ASP A 202 0.77 -1.37 -13.32
C ASP A 202 0.10 -2.32 -14.33
N LEU A 203 0.58 -2.36 -15.56
CA LEU A 203 0.23 -3.38 -16.55
C LEU A 203 1.29 -4.49 -16.50
N LYS A 204 1.03 -5.52 -15.69
CA LYS A 204 2.06 -6.50 -15.32
C LYS A 204 2.26 -7.59 -16.39
N LEU A 205 1.15 -8.10 -16.93
CA LEU A 205 1.16 -9.23 -17.85
C LEU A 205 -0.09 -9.19 -18.74
N MET A 206 0.09 -9.34 -20.07
CA MET A 206 -0.99 -9.19 -21.05
C MET A 206 -1.55 -10.51 -21.55
N ASP A 207 -0.97 -11.64 -21.18
CA ASP A 207 -1.51 -12.97 -21.42
C ASP A 207 -2.55 -13.32 -20.35
N GLU A 208 -3.80 -13.58 -20.76
CA GLU A 208 -4.94 -13.80 -19.84
C GLU A 208 -4.75 -15.03 -18.95
N ALA A 209 -4.22 -16.13 -19.50
CA ALA A 209 -4.04 -17.37 -18.76
C ALA A 209 -2.92 -17.21 -17.71
N LYS A 210 -1.80 -16.63 -18.11
CA LYS A 210 -0.68 -16.37 -17.21
C LYS A 210 -1.01 -15.28 -16.19
N HIS A 211 -1.82 -14.29 -16.56
CA HIS A 211 -2.28 -13.26 -15.62
C HIS A 211 -3.09 -13.91 -14.49
N LEU A 212 -4.01 -14.80 -14.82
CA LEU A 212 -4.78 -15.53 -13.80
C LEU A 212 -3.89 -16.45 -12.96
N GLU A 213 -2.93 -17.15 -13.59
CA GLU A 213 -2.00 -18.08 -12.92
C GLU A 213 -1.04 -17.34 -11.95
N LEU A 214 -0.37 -16.29 -12.43
CA LEU A 214 0.74 -15.65 -11.71
C LEU A 214 0.34 -14.44 -10.87
N ILE A 215 -0.82 -13.83 -11.14
CA ILE A 215 -1.32 -12.63 -10.48
C ILE A 215 -2.60 -12.94 -9.68
N GLY A 216 -3.31 -14.01 -10.03
CA GLY A 216 -4.46 -14.52 -9.28
C GLY A 216 -5.80 -13.88 -9.63
N VAL A 217 -5.86 -13.03 -10.66
CA VAL A 217 -7.09 -12.34 -11.10
C VAL A 217 -7.17 -12.28 -12.62
N GLU A 218 -8.37 -12.02 -13.16
CA GLU A 218 -8.61 -11.83 -14.58
C GLU A 218 -7.98 -10.52 -15.09
N LEU A 219 -7.49 -10.51 -16.33
CA LEU A 219 -6.87 -9.33 -16.96
C LEU A 219 -7.92 -8.29 -17.43
N ALA A 220 -9.11 -8.72 -17.82
CA ALA A 220 -10.12 -7.85 -18.43
C ALA A 220 -10.48 -6.61 -17.58
N PRO A 221 -10.66 -6.71 -16.23
CA PRO A 221 -10.88 -5.52 -15.39
C PRO A 221 -9.72 -4.53 -15.44
N VAL A 222 -8.46 -5.02 -15.45
CA VAL A 222 -7.26 -4.17 -15.51
C VAL A 222 -7.22 -3.37 -16.82
N LYS A 223 -7.54 -4.02 -17.96
CA LYS A 223 -7.65 -3.34 -19.27
C LYS A 223 -8.72 -2.25 -19.27
N ARG A 224 -9.89 -2.52 -18.68
CA ARG A 224 -10.96 -1.49 -18.57
C ARG A 224 -10.49 -0.29 -17.73
N SER A 225 -9.89 -0.55 -16.59
CA SER A 225 -9.35 0.51 -15.72
C SER A 225 -8.27 1.33 -16.42
N ALA A 226 -7.38 0.68 -17.17
CA ALA A 226 -6.37 1.37 -17.97
C ALA A 226 -7.02 2.31 -19.00
N ALA A 227 -8.06 1.84 -19.70
CA ALA A 227 -8.81 2.67 -20.63
C ALA A 227 -9.51 3.84 -19.93
N THR A 228 -10.13 3.63 -18.77
CA THR A 228 -10.75 4.70 -17.97
C THR A 228 -9.74 5.75 -17.54
N ILE A 229 -8.58 5.31 -17.00
CA ILE A 229 -7.51 6.19 -16.56
C ILE A 229 -6.95 7.01 -17.74
N SER A 230 -6.77 6.41 -18.91
CA SER A 230 -6.27 7.10 -20.11
C SER A 230 -7.18 8.21 -20.60
N HIS A 231 -8.49 8.13 -20.33
CA HIS A 231 -9.47 9.14 -20.68
C HIS A 231 -9.68 10.21 -19.61
N ALA A 232 -9.03 10.08 -18.45
CA ALA A 232 -9.21 11.02 -17.35
C ALA A 232 -8.59 12.42 -17.58
N GLY A 233 -7.79 12.59 -18.66
CA GLY A 233 -7.17 13.87 -19.01
C GLY A 233 -6.04 14.29 -18.07
N ILE A 234 -5.50 13.38 -17.27
CA ILE A 234 -4.35 13.57 -16.39
C ILE A 234 -3.13 12.81 -16.93
N PRO A 235 -1.89 13.22 -16.58
CA PRO A 235 -0.69 12.46 -16.89
C PRO A 235 -0.78 11.02 -16.34
N VAL A 236 -0.40 10.04 -17.16
CA VAL A 236 -0.41 8.62 -16.78
C VAL A 236 0.98 8.03 -16.97
N TRP A 237 1.50 7.40 -15.92
CA TRP A 237 2.67 6.54 -16.02
C TRP A 237 2.22 5.09 -16.01
N VAL A 238 2.57 4.37 -17.06
CA VAL A 238 2.34 2.93 -17.10
C VAL A 238 3.63 2.23 -16.72
N ARG A 239 3.54 1.30 -15.77
CA ARG A 239 4.67 0.54 -15.26
C ARG A 239 4.45 -0.94 -15.53
N THR A 240 5.54 -1.63 -15.87
CA THR A 240 5.55 -3.08 -16.00
C THR A 240 6.77 -3.63 -15.28
N PRO A 241 6.60 -4.42 -14.24
CA PRO A 241 7.73 -5.08 -13.59
C PRO A 241 8.33 -6.11 -14.57
N ILE A 242 9.65 -6.05 -14.78
CA ILE A 242 10.35 -7.03 -15.60
C ILE A 242 10.86 -8.15 -14.70
N ILE A 243 10.16 -9.28 -14.72
CA ILE A 243 10.45 -10.46 -13.90
C ILE A 243 10.95 -11.58 -14.82
N PRO A 244 12.20 -12.05 -14.65
CA PRO A 244 12.77 -13.10 -15.48
C PRO A 244 11.90 -14.36 -15.53
N GLY A 245 11.60 -14.80 -16.76
CA GLY A 245 10.76 -15.97 -17.02
C GLY A 245 9.26 -15.77 -16.83
N CYS A 246 8.81 -14.60 -16.36
CA CYS A 246 7.41 -14.31 -16.13
C CYS A 246 6.88 -13.20 -17.07
N THR A 247 7.43 -12.00 -16.97
CA THR A 247 6.94 -10.81 -17.68
C THR A 247 7.89 -10.31 -18.77
N ASP A 248 9.12 -10.79 -18.82
CA ASP A 248 10.19 -10.41 -19.75
C ASP A 248 10.12 -11.10 -21.12
N THR A 249 9.01 -11.78 -21.42
CA THR A 249 8.85 -12.48 -22.71
C THR A 249 8.55 -11.50 -23.83
N ASP A 250 9.12 -11.76 -25.04
CA ASP A 250 8.87 -10.93 -26.24
C ASP A 250 7.37 -10.75 -26.53
N GLY A 251 6.56 -11.80 -26.30
CA GLY A 251 5.12 -11.75 -26.48
C GLY A 251 4.45 -10.81 -25.49
N ASN A 252 4.88 -10.75 -24.22
CA ASN A 252 4.33 -9.82 -23.25
C ASN A 252 4.70 -8.38 -23.60
N ILE A 253 5.96 -8.14 -23.96
CA ILE A 253 6.45 -6.81 -24.35
C ILE A 253 5.70 -6.29 -25.59
N ALA A 254 5.57 -7.12 -26.64
CA ALA A 254 4.83 -6.75 -27.84
C ALA A 254 3.33 -6.46 -27.56
N ASN A 255 2.70 -7.24 -26.67
CA ASN A 255 1.31 -7.01 -26.28
C ASN A 255 1.14 -5.73 -25.45
N LEU A 256 2.13 -5.37 -24.64
CA LEU A 256 2.17 -4.10 -23.92
C LEU A 256 2.28 -2.93 -24.90
N GLU A 257 3.16 -3.01 -25.91
CA GLU A 257 3.27 -1.99 -26.96
C GLU A 257 1.92 -1.74 -27.65
N CYS A 258 1.16 -2.78 -27.96
CA CYS A 258 -0.17 -2.65 -28.55
C CYS A 258 -1.17 -1.91 -27.63
N VAL A 259 -1.03 -2.01 -26.32
CA VAL A 259 -1.86 -1.24 -25.37
C VAL A 259 -1.41 0.22 -25.29
N TYR A 260 -0.11 0.48 -25.49
CA TYR A 260 0.47 1.83 -25.44
C TYR A 260 0.31 2.62 -26.73
N TYR A 261 0.35 1.93 -27.87
CA TYR A 261 0.36 2.53 -29.22
C TYR A 261 -0.90 2.11 -30.02
N ASP A 262 -2.09 2.30 -29.45
CA ASP A 262 -3.28 2.25 -30.28
C ASP A 262 -3.21 3.46 -31.25
N ASP A 263 -2.85 3.19 -32.51
CA ASP A 263 -2.71 4.18 -33.59
C ASP A 263 -3.97 5.06 -33.79
N ALA A 264 -5.11 4.66 -33.24
CA ALA A 264 -6.32 5.45 -33.23
C ALA A 264 -6.32 6.62 -32.24
N ARG A 265 -5.29 6.76 -31.39
CA ARG A 265 -5.22 7.77 -30.33
C ARG A 265 -3.84 8.42 -30.21
N PRO A 266 -3.50 9.39 -31.07
CA PRO A 266 -2.22 10.09 -31.02
C PRO A 266 -2.02 10.96 -29.76
N GLU A 267 -3.00 11.05 -28.90
CA GLU A 267 -3.04 11.89 -27.67
C GLU A 267 -2.64 11.15 -26.40
N TRP A 268 -2.27 9.87 -26.46
CA TRP A 268 -1.77 9.17 -25.28
C TRP A 268 -0.54 9.90 -24.75
N PRO A 269 -0.58 10.43 -23.52
CA PRO A 269 0.58 11.08 -22.95
C PRO A 269 1.75 10.10 -22.97
N ARG A 270 2.88 10.58 -23.42
CA ARG A 270 4.13 9.81 -23.56
C ARG A 270 4.29 8.89 -22.36
N VAL A 271 4.25 7.59 -22.62
CA VAL A 271 4.68 6.57 -21.67
C VAL A 271 6.13 6.84 -21.36
N VAL A 272 6.37 7.43 -20.21
CA VAL A 272 7.72 7.60 -19.70
C VAL A 272 7.98 6.39 -18.81
N GLN A 273 8.68 5.44 -19.43
CA GLN A 273 9.63 4.55 -18.78
C GLN A 273 9.44 4.23 -17.30
N CYS A 274 9.30 2.96 -16.98
CA CYS A 274 10.21 2.35 -16.02
C CYS A 274 10.17 0.84 -16.20
N ALA A 275 11.12 0.30 -16.92
CA ALA A 275 11.54 -1.08 -16.71
C ALA A 275 12.46 -1.08 -15.50
N GLU A 276 11.94 -1.15 -14.31
CA GLU A 276 12.75 -1.46 -13.15
C GLU A 276 13.04 -2.95 -13.17
N ALA A 277 14.28 -3.29 -13.50
CA ALA A 277 14.82 -4.61 -13.28
C ALA A 277 14.97 -4.80 -11.76
N LEU A 278 13.92 -5.30 -11.12
CA LEU A 278 14.00 -5.79 -9.75
C LEU A 278 14.87 -7.06 -9.77
N TRP A 279 16.15 -6.89 -9.51
CA TRP A 279 17.03 -7.98 -9.12
C TRP A 279 16.51 -8.52 -7.79
N ALA A 280 15.69 -9.56 -7.87
CA ALA A 280 15.44 -10.41 -6.72
C ALA A 280 16.74 -11.10 -6.35
N THR A 281 17.46 -10.54 -5.37
CA THR A 281 18.46 -11.30 -4.66
C THR A 281 17.76 -12.54 -4.11
N SER A 282 18.21 -13.69 -4.58
CA SER A 282 17.75 -15.02 -4.20
C SER A 282 17.98 -15.26 -2.71
N GLN A 283 17.09 -14.82 -1.87
CA GLN A 283 16.87 -15.29 -0.50
C GLN A 283 15.55 -14.70 0.00
N GLN A 284 14.43 -15.23 -0.48
CA GLN A 284 13.17 -15.08 0.26
C GLN A 284 12.90 -16.41 0.96
N PRO A 285 12.67 -16.38 2.28
CA PRO A 285 12.08 -17.52 2.95
C PRO A 285 10.63 -17.68 2.45
N HIS A 286 10.31 -18.88 2.06
CA HIS A 286 8.97 -19.27 1.64
C HIS A 286 7.91 -18.85 2.67
N CYS A 287 6.85 -18.23 2.18
CA CYS A 287 5.65 -17.92 2.97
C CYS A 287 5.00 -19.17 3.54
#